data_662c1589c8690c66ee108afeefd78718
#
_entry.id   662c1589c8690c66ee108afeefd78718
#
_cell.length_a   1.000
_cell.length_b   1.000
_cell.length_c   1.000
_cell.angle_alpha   90.00
_cell.angle_beta   90.00
_cell.angle_gamma   90.00
#
_symmetry.space_group_name_H-M   'P 1'
#
loop_
_entity.id
_entity.type
_entity.pdbx_description
1 polymer ?
#
loop_
_entity_poly.entity_id
_entity_poly.type
_entity_poly.pdbx_seq_one_letter_code
_entity_poly.pdbx_strand_id
1 'polypeptide(L)'
;RADLERMKEKVLAKEKPWIDGWDALCAFRDAQSDFKASPKPSLGGTDGTRQRASRDAMAAYYNILRWYVTGDEAHARCAVDILNAWSASVQSVVTGELYMLPACEFMEAAELVRLYPGWKAEDVERFEKMARDYIYPACRDFRGEAGTWPGWDGPANVACLYIGIFLDDAEMVNDAIAYYKTGKGGGCITEGIVFGGQPVEMGRDQPHAAIGIDAYADLCQALWNQGLDMYAYEDNLLLKGFEYYARFNLEHPVDWTPIDYHGHKFYYPAPSNNAPSSMPNNRILANEAVYHHYVDRKGLDAPYLRAMMKLKNVEVLTGMMYTYSDTTTAYVSFPVPPIPEDVKVTGSIGRIDLDWASAEGDVANGYDVQRSVSSDNGFETVGSWSGNATTEFAYQ
;
A
#
# COMPACT_ATOMS: atom_id res chain seq x y z
N ARG A 1 13.66 -5.29 -2.92
CA ARG A 1 14.78 -6.24 -2.76
C ARG A 1 15.79 -5.76 -1.72
N ALA A 2 16.16 -4.47 -1.70
CA ALA A 2 17.10 -3.93 -0.69
C ALA A 2 16.60 -4.15 0.75
N ASP A 3 15.31 -3.97 1.00
CA ASP A 3 14.70 -4.19 2.32
C ASP A 3 14.78 -5.65 2.76
N LEU A 4 14.56 -6.59 1.84
CA LEU A 4 14.70 -8.02 2.14
C LEU A 4 16.15 -8.42 2.48
N GLU A 5 17.14 -7.89 1.76
CA GLU A 5 18.54 -8.14 2.08
C GLU A 5 18.91 -7.57 3.45
N ARG A 6 18.49 -6.33 3.73
CA ARG A 6 18.70 -5.69 5.03
C ARG A 6 18.06 -6.51 6.15
N MET A 7 16.78 -6.91 6.01
CA MET A 7 16.10 -7.79 6.97
C MET A 7 16.91 -9.08 7.21
N LYS A 8 17.33 -9.76 6.15
CA LYS A 8 18.13 -10.97 6.23
C LYS A 8 19.44 -10.75 7.01
N GLU A 9 20.17 -9.69 6.68
CA GLU A 9 21.41 -9.32 7.37
C GLU A 9 21.17 -9.09 8.87
N LYS A 10 20.14 -8.32 9.22
CA LYS A 10 19.79 -8.02 10.61
C LYS A 10 19.36 -9.27 11.39
N VAL A 11 18.56 -10.13 10.80
CA VAL A 11 18.15 -11.41 11.41
C VAL A 11 19.37 -12.32 11.65
N LEU A 12 20.23 -12.47 10.64
CA LEU A 12 21.44 -13.31 10.75
C LEU A 12 22.45 -12.74 11.76
N ALA A 13 22.54 -11.43 11.88
CA ALA A 13 23.34 -10.75 12.90
C ALA A 13 22.70 -10.77 14.31
N LYS A 14 21.47 -11.31 14.44
CA LYS A 14 20.70 -11.36 15.69
C LYS A 14 20.44 -9.97 16.29
N GLU A 15 20.28 -8.97 15.45
CA GLU A 15 19.98 -7.63 15.89
C GLU A 15 18.50 -7.48 16.26
N LYS A 16 18.23 -6.71 17.33
CA LYS A 16 16.87 -6.32 17.71
C LYS A 16 16.46 -5.05 16.95
N PRO A 17 15.18 -4.92 16.61
CA PRO A 17 14.03 -5.78 16.92
C PRO A 17 13.86 -6.97 15.95
N TRP A 18 14.64 -7.06 14.86
CA TRP A 18 14.46 -8.06 13.80
C TRP A 18 14.47 -9.50 14.31
N ILE A 19 15.41 -9.83 15.21
CA ILE A 19 15.51 -11.21 15.73
C ILE A 19 14.27 -11.59 16.57
N ASP A 20 13.71 -10.65 17.34
CA ASP A 20 12.53 -10.93 18.17
C ASP A 20 11.33 -11.27 17.29
N GLY A 21 11.12 -10.51 16.20
CA GLY A 21 10.06 -10.80 15.23
C GLY A 21 10.33 -12.08 14.43
N TRP A 22 11.59 -12.33 14.04
CA TRP A 22 11.97 -13.57 13.37
C TRP A 22 11.68 -14.81 14.22
N ASP A 23 12.05 -14.79 15.50
CA ASP A 23 11.80 -15.89 16.41
C ASP A 23 10.30 -16.15 16.56
N ALA A 24 9.51 -15.08 16.63
CA ALA A 24 8.06 -15.18 16.67
C ALA A 24 7.47 -15.74 15.38
N LEU A 25 7.93 -15.28 14.20
CA LEU A 25 7.55 -15.85 12.92
C LEU A 25 7.88 -17.34 12.86
N CYS A 26 9.08 -17.74 13.28
CA CYS A 26 9.51 -19.12 13.27
C CYS A 26 8.68 -20.02 14.21
N ALA A 27 8.15 -19.48 15.29
CA ALA A 27 7.28 -20.20 16.22
C ALA A 27 5.84 -20.32 15.69
N PHE A 28 5.44 -19.52 14.72
CA PHE A 28 4.07 -19.50 14.24
C PHE A 28 3.73 -20.76 13.42
N ARG A 29 2.56 -21.37 13.68
CA ARG A 29 2.18 -22.65 13.07
C ARG A 29 2.05 -22.55 11.53
N ASP A 30 1.52 -21.45 11.04
CA ASP A 30 1.27 -21.26 9.61
C ASP A 30 2.56 -20.89 8.82
N ALA A 31 3.66 -20.62 9.52
CA ALA A 31 4.98 -20.44 8.94
C ALA A 31 5.80 -21.74 8.80
N GLN A 32 5.23 -22.90 9.13
CA GLN A 32 5.94 -24.18 9.02
C GLN A 32 5.84 -24.74 7.59
N SER A 33 6.90 -25.38 7.13
CA SER A 33 7.01 -25.91 5.75
C SER A 33 6.07 -27.11 5.47
N ASP A 34 5.45 -27.66 6.49
CA ASP A 34 4.43 -28.72 6.38
C ASP A 34 2.99 -28.15 6.28
N PHE A 35 2.81 -26.84 6.23
CA PHE A 35 1.51 -26.21 6.05
C PHE A 35 0.83 -26.70 4.76
N LYS A 36 -0.47 -26.91 4.84
CA LYS A 36 -1.28 -27.37 3.70
C LYS A 36 -2.39 -26.37 3.41
N ALA A 37 -2.37 -25.85 2.20
CA ALA A 37 -3.43 -25.00 1.70
C ALA A 37 -4.77 -25.72 1.63
N SER A 38 -5.83 -24.95 1.72
CA SER A 38 -7.22 -25.44 1.60
C SER A 38 -8.01 -24.60 0.59
N PRO A 39 -7.59 -24.63 -0.70
CA PRO A 39 -8.14 -23.75 -1.73
C PRO A 39 -9.62 -24.03 -1.97
N LYS A 40 -10.30 -23.02 -2.50
CA LYS A 40 -11.70 -23.05 -2.89
C LYS A 40 -11.85 -22.53 -4.33
N PRO A 41 -12.97 -22.87 -5.01
CA PRO A 41 -13.26 -22.32 -6.34
C PRO A 41 -13.53 -20.82 -6.36
N SER A 42 -13.73 -20.20 -5.20
CA SER A 42 -13.90 -18.76 -5.05
C SER A 42 -12.87 -18.19 -4.07
N LEU A 43 -12.42 -16.98 -4.32
CA LEU A 43 -11.52 -16.27 -3.39
C LEU A 43 -12.26 -15.67 -2.19
N GLY A 44 -13.51 -15.25 -2.37
CA GLY A 44 -14.39 -14.68 -1.35
C GLY A 44 -15.60 -15.56 -1.06
N GLY A 45 -16.37 -15.19 -0.05
CA GLY A 45 -17.61 -15.85 0.36
C GLY A 45 -17.87 -15.73 1.84
N THR A 46 -19.13 -15.93 2.23
CA THR A 46 -19.61 -15.81 3.63
C THR A 46 -19.43 -17.09 4.45
N ASP A 47 -18.96 -18.17 3.84
CA ASP A 47 -18.77 -19.50 4.43
C ASP A 47 -17.39 -19.71 5.09
N GLY A 48 -16.68 -18.63 5.38
CA GLY A 48 -15.32 -18.66 5.89
C GLY A 48 -14.24 -18.83 4.82
N THR A 49 -14.61 -18.79 3.54
CA THR A 49 -13.63 -18.90 2.42
C THR A 49 -12.64 -17.75 2.45
N ARG A 50 -13.08 -16.52 2.71
CA ARG A 50 -12.19 -15.36 2.82
C ARG A 50 -11.09 -15.55 3.87
N GLN A 51 -11.48 -15.92 5.10
CA GLN A 51 -10.52 -16.13 6.19
C GLN A 51 -9.52 -17.25 5.88
N ARG A 52 -9.97 -18.26 5.16
CA ARG A 52 -9.13 -19.37 4.71
C ARG A 52 -8.16 -18.90 3.62
N ALA A 53 -8.63 -18.11 2.68
CA ALA A 53 -7.80 -17.53 1.63
C ALA A 53 -6.72 -16.62 2.22
N SER A 54 -7.08 -15.71 3.14
CA SER A 54 -6.10 -14.88 3.87
C SER A 54 -5.08 -15.73 4.62
N ARG A 55 -5.53 -16.75 5.36
CA ARG A 55 -4.61 -17.63 6.09
C ARG A 55 -3.62 -18.33 5.19
N ASP A 56 -4.09 -18.87 4.06
CA ASP A 56 -3.25 -19.58 3.10
C ASP A 56 -2.27 -18.61 2.42
N ALA A 57 -2.72 -17.41 2.02
CA ALA A 57 -1.87 -16.38 1.43
C ALA A 57 -0.76 -15.95 2.40
N MET A 58 -1.11 -15.69 3.66
CA MET A 58 -0.13 -15.33 4.69
C MET A 58 0.82 -16.49 4.99
N ALA A 59 0.35 -17.73 4.96
CA ALA A 59 1.24 -18.90 5.12
C ALA A 59 2.27 -18.99 3.97
N ALA A 60 1.88 -18.66 2.74
CA ALA A 60 2.81 -18.58 1.62
C ALA A 60 3.85 -17.47 1.85
N TYR A 61 3.39 -16.29 2.28
CA TYR A 61 4.26 -15.15 2.60
C TYR A 61 5.27 -15.50 3.72
N TYR A 62 4.83 -16.08 4.82
CA TYR A 62 5.72 -16.47 5.92
C TYR A 62 6.76 -17.50 5.48
N ASN A 63 6.35 -18.49 4.72
CA ASN A 63 7.23 -19.54 4.25
C ASN A 63 8.28 -19.00 3.25
N ILE A 64 7.89 -18.11 2.33
CA ILE A 64 8.87 -17.54 1.40
C ILE A 64 9.88 -16.62 2.10
N LEU A 65 9.48 -15.88 3.13
CA LEU A 65 10.42 -15.12 3.96
C LEU A 65 11.40 -16.04 4.69
N ARG A 66 10.92 -17.16 5.23
CA ARG A 66 11.79 -18.15 5.88
C ARG A 66 12.82 -18.73 4.92
N TRP A 67 12.40 -19.09 3.71
CA TRP A 67 13.35 -19.50 2.68
C TRP A 67 14.37 -18.40 2.37
N TYR A 68 13.90 -17.16 2.20
CA TYR A 68 14.77 -16.04 1.84
C TYR A 68 15.90 -15.84 2.84
N VAL A 69 15.61 -15.97 4.13
CA VAL A 69 16.60 -15.82 5.20
C VAL A 69 17.49 -17.07 5.33
N THR A 70 16.91 -18.26 5.35
CA THR A 70 17.61 -19.50 5.71
C THR A 70 18.15 -20.28 4.52
N GLY A 71 17.60 -20.10 3.32
CA GLY A 71 17.86 -20.95 2.15
C GLY A 71 17.19 -22.33 2.23
N ASP A 72 16.33 -22.61 3.22
CA ASP A 72 15.66 -23.89 3.33
C ASP A 72 14.58 -24.07 2.25
N GLU A 73 14.89 -24.91 1.29
CA GLU A 73 14.04 -25.24 0.14
C GLU A 73 12.67 -25.79 0.51
N ALA A 74 12.50 -26.37 1.69
CA ALA A 74 11.18 -26.88 2.12
C ALA A 74 10.18 -25.76 2.30
N HIS A 75 10.63 -24.60 2.79
CA HIS A 75 9.79 -23.40 2.92
C HIS A 75 9.41 -22.80 1.57
N ALA A 76 10.38 -22.69 0.62
CA ALA A 76 10.06 -22.19 -0.71
C ALA A 76 9.04 -23.08 -1.44
N ARG A 77 9.23 -24.40 -1.37
CA ARG A 77 8.28 -25.36 -1.96
C ARG A 77 6.90 -25.24 -1.34
N CYS A 78 6.81 -25.07 -0.01
CA CYS A 78 5.53 -24.87 0.66
C CYS A 78 4.81 -23.62 0.13
N ALA A 79 5.51 -22.49 -0.02
CA ALA A 79 4.94 -21.26 -0.57
C ALA A 79 4.44 -21.45 -2.00
N VAL A 80 5.24 -22.08 -2.87
CA VAL A 80 4.87 -22.41 -4.26
C VAL A 80 3.63 -23.32 -4.29
N ASP A 81 3.61 -24.37 -3.47
CA ASP A 81 2.48 -25.31 -3.42
C ASP A 81 1.16 -24.61 -3.05
N ILE A 82 1.22 -23.64 -2.12
CA ILE A 82 0.05 -22.86 -1.72
C ILE A 82 -0.47 -22.02 -2.91
N LEU A 83 0.42 -21.25 -3.56
CA LEU A 83 0.03 -20.40 -4.68
C LEU A 83 -0.48 -21.23 -5.86
N ASN A 84 0.16 -22.35 -6.15
CA ASN A 84 -0.24 -23.27 -7.20
C ASN A 84 -1.60 -23.90 -6.93
N ALA A 85 -1.88 -24.29 -5.68
CA ALA A 85 -3.15 -24.87 -5.29
C ALA A 85 -4.32 -23.88 -5.49
N TRP A 86 -4.12 -22.61 -5.10
CA TRP A 86 -5.12 -21.57 -5.27
C TRP A 86 -5.31 -21.19 -6.74
N SER A 87 -4.22 -20.99 -7.49
CA SER A 87 -4.32 -20.64 -8.93
C SER A 87 -4.92 -21.74 -9.78
N ALA A 88 -4.80 -23.00 -9.36
CA ALA A 88 -5.48 -24.12 -10.02
C ALA A 88 -6.97 -24.26 -9.65
N SER A 89 -7.40 -23.67 -8.55
CA SER A 89 -8.74 -23.89 -7.99
C SER A 89 -9.70 -22.74 -8.22
N VAL A 90 -9.22 -21.49 -8.19
CA VAL A 90 -10.06 -20.28 -8.31
C VAL A 90 -10.67 -20.19 -9.71
N GLN A 91 -12.00 -20.05 -9.75
CA GLN A 91 -12.80 -19.90 -10.97
C GLN A 91 -13.68 -18.65 -10.92
N SER A 92 -13.78 -18.01 -9.76
CA SER A 92 -14.58 -16.81 -9.53
C SER A 92 -14.10 -16.05 -8.31
N VAL A 93 -14.56 -14.81 -8.18
CA VAL A 93 -14.48 -14.03 -6.93
C VAL A 93 -15.90 -13.69 -6.51
N VAL A 94 -16.28 -14.09 -5.30
CA VAL A 94 -17.54 -13.67 -4.70
C VAL A 94 -17.32 -12.34 -4.02
N THR A 95 -17.88 -11.28 -4.57
CA THR A 95 -17.76 -9.92 -4.05
C THR A 95 -18.59 -9.74 -2.78
N GLY A 96 -18.04 -9.05 -1.79
CA GLY A 96 -18.58 -8.86 -0.46
C GLY A 96 -17.61 -9.37 0.60
N GLU A 97 -17.84 -9.07 1.88
CA GLU A 97 -17.06 -9.63 2.99
C GLU A 97 -15.53 -9.42 2.91
N LEU A 98 -15.06 -8.25 2.47
CA LEU A 98 -13.62 -7.90 2.43
C LEU A 98 -12.75 -8.90 1.64
N TYR A 99 -13.28 -9.47 0.55
CA TYR A 99 -12.55 -10.42 -0.30
C TYR A 99 -11.26 -9.84 -0.91
N MET A 100 -11.14 -8.51 -0.97
CA MET A 100 -9.96 -7.82 -1.46
C MET A 100 -8.73 -7.99 -0.54
N LEU A 101 -8.90 -8.27 0.74
CA LEU A 101 -7.77 -8.52 1.65
C LEU A 101 -6.95 -9.74 1.23
N PRO A 102 -7.53 -10.95 1.06
CA PRO A 102 -6.74 -12.07 0.54
C PRO A 102 -6.21 -11.80 -0.89
N ALA A 103 -6.84 -10.94 -1.68
CA ALA A 103 -6.29 -10.54 -2.97
C ALA A 103 -4.96 -9.81 -2.81
N CYS A 104 -4.86 -8.82 -1.90
CA CYS A 104 -3.60 -8.15 -1.59
C CYS A 104 -2.55 -9.14 -1.08
N GLU A 105 -2.91 -9.95 -0.08
CA GLU A 105 -2.02 -10.91 0.59
C GLU A 105 -1.44 -11.94 -0.39
N PHE A 106 -2.23 -12.43 -1.34
CA PHE A 106 -1.73 -13.33 -2.39
C PHE A 106 -0.73 -12.65 -3.33
N MET A 107 -0.96 -11.38 -3.69
CA MET A 107 -0.04 -10.64 -4.56
C MET A 107 1.28 -10.36 -3.85
N GLU A 108 1.25 -9.99 -2.58
CA GLU A 108 2.46 -9.81 -1.77
C GLU A 108 3.27 -11.10 -1.67
N ALA A 109 2.61 -12.21 -1.36
CA ALA A 109 3.27 -13.52 -1.32
C ALA A 109 3.87 -13.89 -2.68
N ALA A 110 3.12 -13.71 -3.78
CA ALA A 110 3.55 -14.06 -5.12
C ALA A 110 4.76 -13.24 -5.59
N GLU A 111 4.79 -11.94 -5.27
CA GLU A 111 5.92 -11.07 -5.60
C GLU A 111 7.22 -11.53 -4.93
N LEU A 112 7.13 -12.06 -3.71
CA LEU A 112 8.29 -12.66 -3.04
C LEU A 112 8.62 -14.06 -3.57
N VAL A 113 7.62 -14.89 -3.85
CA VAL A 113 7.82 -16.26 -4.40
C VAL A 113 8.47 -16.20 -5.78
N ARG A 114 8.23 -15.15 -6.56
CA ARG A 114 8.90 -14.89 -7.84
C ARG A 114 10.44 -14.87 -7.73
N LEU A 115 10.99 -14.57 -6.55
CA LEU A 115 12.43 -14.60 -6.30
C LEU A 115 13.00 -16.03 -6.21
N TYR A 116 12.13 -17.03 -6.04
CA TYR A 116 12.52 -18.42 -5.95
C TYR A 116 12.62 -19.08 -7.33
N PRO A 117 13.81 -19.51 -7.78
CA PRO A 117 13.98 -20.07 -9.12
C PRO A 117 13.19 -21.37 -9.38
N GLY A 118 12.72 -22.01 -8.31
CA GLY A 118 11.96 -23.27 -8.40
C GLY A 118 10.46 -23.08 -8.68
N TRP A 119 9.95 -21.86 -8.75
CA TRP A 119 8.57 -21.60 -9.22
C TRP A 119 8.56 -21.65 -10.74
N LYS A 120 7.95 -22.69 -11.32
CA LYS A 120 7.99 -22.97 -12.74
C LYS A 120 7.21 -21.95 -13.55
N ALA A 121 7.67 -21.62 -14.74
CA ALA A 121 7.05 -20.64 -15.61
C ALA A 121 5.56 -20.95 -15.88
N GLU A 122 5.21 -22.20 -16.12
CA GLU A 122 3.81 -22.64 -16.33
C GLU A 122 2.90 -22.40 -15.11
N ASP A 123 3.46 -22.46 -13.92
CA ASP A 123 2.73 -22.20 -12.68
C ASP A 123 2.58 -20.69 -12.44
N VAL A 124 3.61 -19.91 -12.78
CA VAL A 124 3.56 -18.44 -12.78
C VAL A 124 2.48 -17.95 -13.73
N GLU A 125 2.49 -18.42 -14.99
CA GLU A 125 1.46 -18.06 -15.99
C GLU A 125 0.04 -18.38 -15.52
N ARG A 126 -0.14 -19.52 -14.85
CA ARG A 126 -1.45 -19.87 -14.29
C ARG A 126 -1.85 -18.93 -13.16
N PHE A 127 -0.92 -18.51 -12.29
CA PHE A 127 -1.18 -17.57 -11.24
C PHE A 127 -1.48 -16.17 -11.81
N GLU A 128 -0.71 -15.71 -12.78
CA GLU A 128 -0.96 -14.46 -13.52
C GLU A 128 -2.35 -14.45 -14.15
N LYS A 129 -2.76 -15.59 -14.75
CA LYS A 129 -4.09 -15.73 -15.32
C LYS A 129 -5.18 -15.62 -14.26
N MET A 130 -5.02 -16.24 -13.10
CA MET A 130 -5.95 -16.09 -11.97
C MET A 130 -6.07 -14.61 -11.55
N ALA A 131 -4.94 -13.93 -11.40
CA ALA A 131 -4.90 -12.52 -11.01
C ALA A 131 -5.61 -11.62 -12.04
N ARG A 132 -5.29 -11.81 -13.33
CA ARG A 132 -5.82 -10.99 -14.43
C ARG A 132 -7.29 -11.25 -14.71
N ASP A 133 -7.70 -12.52 -14.77
CA ASP A 133 -9.03 -12.90 -15.29
C ASP A 133 -10.11 -12.90 -14.22
N TYR A 134 -9.75 -13.10 -12.94
CA TYR A 134 -10.72 -13.24 -11.86
C TYR A 134 -10.58 -12.15 -10.80
N ILE A 135 -9.36 -11.91 -10.29
CA ILE A 135 -9.17 -11.03 -9.13
C ILE A 135 -9.24 -9.56 -9.53
N TYR A 136 -8.48 -9.17 -10.56
CA TYR A 136 -8.42 -7.77 -11.01
C TYR A 136 -9.80 -7.21 -11.41
N PRO A 137 -10.60 -7.87 -12.25
CA PRO A 137 -11.93 -7.34 -12.59
C PRO A 137 -12.83 -7.18 -11.38
N ALA A 138 -12.82 -8.14 -10.46
CA ALA A 138 -13.63 -8.06 -9.25
C ALA A 138 -13.23 -6.86 -8.36
N CYS A 139 -11.94 -6.63 -8.15
CA CYS A 139 -11.45 -5.49 -7.36
C CYS A 139 -11.69 -4.16 -8.07
N ARG A 140 -11.41 -4.09 -9.39
CA ARG A 140 -11.62 -2.89 -10.18
C ARG A 140 -13.08 -2.47 -10.24
N ASP A 141 -13.98 -3.41 -10.51
CA ASP A 141 -15.40 -3.13 -10.68
C ASP A 141 -16.09 -2.83 -9.33
N PHE A 142 -15.48 -3.23 -8.21
CA PHE A 142 -15.94 -2.87 -6.87
C PHE A 142 -15.66 -1.40 -6.53
N ARG A 143 -14.59 -0.82 -7.08
CA ARG A 143 -14.22 0.57 -6.85
C ARG A 143 -15.20 1.54 -7.54
N GLY A 144 -15.28 2.77 -7.05
CA GLY A 144 -15.90 3.87 -7.78
C GLY A 144 -17.37 4.12 -7.48
N GLU A 145 -18.01 3.35 -6.65
CA GLU A 145 -19.32 3.72 -6.13
C GLU A 145 -19.15 4.84 -5.10
N ALA A 146 -19.82 5.96 -5.32
CA ALA A 146 -19.82 7.06 -4.37
C ALA A 146 -20.28 6.56 -3.00
N GLY A 147 -19.46 6.82 -1.98
CA GLY A 147 -19.77 6.40 -0.62
C GLY A 147 -19.30 4.99 -0.24
N THR A 148 -18.54 4.31 -1.09
CA THR A 148 -17.84 3.09 -0.66
C THR A 148 -16.80 3.46 0.40
N TRP A 149 -16.83 2.76 1.52
CA TRP A 149 -15.99 3.06 2.67
C TRP A 149 -14.50 2.81 2.41
N PRO A 150 -13.60 3.64 3.00
CA PRO A 150 -12.15 3.48 2.85
C PRO A 150 -11.63 2.09 3.17
N GLY A 151 -12.13 1.46 4.25
CA GLY A 151 -11.73 0.12 4.65
C GLY A 151 -12.14 -1.01 3.69
N TRP A 152 -12.94 -0.71 2.67
CA TRP A 152 -13.34 -1.65 1.62
C TRP A 152 -12.72 -1.28 0.28
N ASP A 153 -12.90 -0.04 -0.12
CA ASP A 153 -12.50 0.48 -1.42
C ASP A 153 -10.97 0.69 -1.52
N GLY A 154 -10.35 1.11 -0.41
CA GLY A 154 -8.90 1.24 -0.29
C GLY A 154 -8.17 -0.07 -0.59
N PRO A 155 -8.45 -1.17 0.14
CA PRO A 155 -7.86 -2.47 -0.17
C PRO A 155 -8.17 -2.98 -1.58
N ALA A 156 -9.35 -2.69 -2.15
CA ALA A 156 -9.65 -3.04 -3.53
C ALA A 156 -8.73 -2.32 -4.52
N ASN A 157 -8.42 -1.04 -4.25
CA ASN A 157 -7.48 -0.27 -5.06
C ASN A 157 -6.03 -0.76 -4.88
N VAL A 158 -5.63 -1.11 -3.66
CA VAL A 158 -4.33 -1.73 -3.37
C VAL A 158 -4.17 -3.05 -4.13
N ALA A 159 -5.20 -3.91 -4.12
CA ALA A 159 -5.18 -5.15 -4.88
C ALA A 159 -5.01 -4.91 -6.39
N CYS A 160 -5.70 -3.90 -6.96
CA CYS A 160 -5.50 -3.51 -8.36
C CYS A 160 -4.07 -3.07 -8.64
N LEU A 161 -3.48 -2.25 -7.77
CA LEU A 161 -2.10 -1.82 -7.88
C LEU A 161 -1.13 -3.00 -7.82
N TYR A 162 -1.28 -3.88 -6.83
CA TYR A 162 -0.39 -5.01 -6.65
C TYR A 162 -0.45 -6.00 -7.83
N ILE A 163 -1.65 -6.22 -8.38
CA ILE A 163 -1.82 -7.03 -9.59
C ILE A 163 -1.11 -6.36 -10.78
N GLY A 164 -1.29 -5.05 -10.96
CA GLY A 164 -0.61 -4.31 -12.02
C GLY A 164 0.92 -4.40 -11.92
N ILE A 165 1.48 -4.27 -10.71
CA ILE A 165 2.92 -4.42 -10.45
C ILE A 165 3.36 -5.86 -10.74
N PHE A 166 2.63 -6.86 -10.25
CA PHE A 166 2.97 -8.27 -10.45
C PHE A 166 2.93 -8.70 -11.91
N LEU A 167 2.00 -8.14 -12.70
CA LEU A 167 1.85 -8.42 -14.12
C LEU A 167 2.73 -7.55 -15.02
N ASP A 168 3.52 -6.64 -14.46
CA ASP A 168 4.27 -5.61 -15.20
C ASP A 168 3.34 -4.79 -16.15
N ASP A 169 2.10 -4.54 -15.73
CA ASP A 169 1.06 -3.86 -16.51
C ASP A 169 0.92 -2.39 -16.06
N ALA A 170 1.53 -1.50 -16.85
CA ALA A 170 1.53 -0.07 -16.56
C ALA A 170 0.13 0.56 -16.62
N GLU A 171 -0.80 0.04 -17.41
CA GLU A 171 -2.17 0.57 -17.48
C GLU A 171 -2.91 0.30 -16.17
N MET A 172 -2.78 -0.93 -15.62
CA MET A 172 -3.36 -1.28 -14.33
C MET A 172 -2.76 -0.45 -13.19
N VAL A 173 -1.44 -0.23 -13.20
CA VAL A 173 -0.75 0.61 -12.22
C VAL A 173 -1.25 2.05 -12.29
N ASN A 174 -1.30 2.62 -13.49
CA ASN A 174 -1.75 4.01 -13.69
C ASN A 174 -3.24 4.18 -13.34
N ASP A 175 -4.08 3.20 -13.62
CA ASP A 175 -5.49 3.21 -13.21
C ASP A 175 -5.62 3.26 -11.68
N ALA A 176 -4.84 2.46 -10.95
CA ALA A 176 -4.86 2.48 -9.49
C ALA A 176 -4.36 3.82 -8.91
N ILE A 177 -3.34 4.43 -9.52
CA ILE A 177 -2.83 5.75 -9.14
C ILE A 177 -3.89 6.83 -9.40
N ALA A 178 -4.51 6.81 -10.59
CA ALA A 178 -5.56 7.76 -10.93
C ALA A 178 -6.74 7.64 -9.96
N TYR A 179 -7.13 6.41 -9.62
CA TYR A 179 -8.19 6.18 -8.64
C TYR A 179 -7.84 6.69 -7.24
N TYR A 180 -6.62 6.46 -6.77
CA TYR A 180 -6.14 7.02 -5.50
C TYR A 180 -6.23 8.55 -5.44
N LYS A 181 -5.96 9.21 -6.57
CA LYS A 181 -5.97 10.68 -6.66
C LYS A 181 -7.38 11.27 -6.83
N THR A 182 -8.21 10.66 -7.66
CA THR A 182 -9.45 11.29 -8.16
C THR A 182 -10.64 10.33 -8.24
N GLY A 183 -10.57 9.17 -7.61
CA GLY A 183 -11.69 8.23 -7.51
C GLY A 183 -12.88 8.82 -6.74
N LYS A 184 -14.04 8.19 -6.88
CA LYS A 184 -15.27 8.66 -6.23
C LYS A 184 -15.61 7.92 -4.92
N GLY A 185 -14.89 6.84 -4.64
CA GLY A 185 -15.06 6.05 -3.43
C GLY A 185 -13.95 6.27 -2.43
N GLY A 186 -14.02 5.57 -1.31
CA GLY A 186 -13.05 5.68 -0.22
C GLY A 186 -11.65 5.16 -0.52
N GLY A 187 -11.39 4.60 -1.70
CA GLY A 187 -10.02 4.32 -2.18
C GLY A 187 -9.30 5.56 -2.69
N CYS A 188 -10.02 6.68 -2.88
CA CYS A 188 -9.44 8.00 -3.11
C CYS A 188 -9.08 8.64 -1.77
N ILE A 189 -7.84 9.08 -1.63
CA ILE A 189 -7.37 9.61 -0.33
C ILE A 189 -8.14 10.86 0.12
N THR A 190 -8.52 11.74 -0.80
CA THR A 190 -9.27 12.96 -0.48
C THR A 190 -10.73 12.70 -0.10
N GLU A 191 -11.28 11.54 -0.47
CA GLU A 191 -12.59 11.06 -0.01
C GLU A 191 -12.51 10.39 1.36
N GLY A 192 -11.39 9.76 1.68
CA GLY A 192 -11.20 9.02 2.92
C GLY A 192 -10.57 9.81 4.06
N ILE A 193 -9.79 10.86 3.75
CA ILE A 193 -9.19 11.79 4.72
C ILE A 193 -9.64 13.20 4.33
N VAL A 194 -10.52 13.78 5.12
CA VAL A 194 -11.18 15.06 4.83
C VAL A 194 -10.75 16.16 5.80
N PHE A 195 -11.18 17.38 5.56
CA PHE A 195 -10.96 18.55 6.44
C PHE A 195 -9.49 18.71 6.89
N GLY A 196 -8.54 18.36 5.99
CA GLY A 196 -7.12 18.53 6.26
C GLY A 196 -6.52 17.54 7.24
N GLY A 197 -7.14 16.35 7.41
CA GLY A 197 -6.54 15.28 8.22
C GLY A 197 -7.52 14.34 8.91
N GLN A 198 -8.81 14.60 8.92
CA GLN A 198 -9.82 13.78 9.60
C GLN A 198 -10.18 12.53 8.78
N PRO A 199 -9.82 11.30 9.21
CA PRO A 199 -10.30 10.09 8.53
C PRO A 199 -11.81 9.92 8.73
N VAL A 200 -12.53 9.61 7.65
CA VAL A 200 -14.00 9.59 7.65
C VAL A 200 -14.60 8.52 8.55
N GLU A 201 -13.93 7.38 8.72
CA GLU A 201 -14.42 6.28 9.56
C GLU A 201 -14.12 6.42 11.05
N MET A 202 -13.44 7.49 11.49
CA MET A 202 -13.19 7.76 12.91
C MET A 202 -14.47 7.88 13.74
N GLY A 203 -15.57 8.30 13.14
CA GLY A 203 -16.88 8.36 13.79
C GLY A 203 -17.58 7.00 13.89
N ARG A 204 -17.17 6.04 13.08
CA ARG A 204 -17.67 4.67 13.11
C ARG A 204 -17.02 3.86 14.24
N ASP A 205 -15.75 3.62 14.13
CA ASP A 205 -14.89 2.98 15.12
C ASP A 205 -13.42 3.04 14.68
N GLN A 206 -12.51 2.78 15.60
CA GLN A 206 -11.08 2.90 15.33
C GLN A 206 -10.52 1.78 14.44
N PRO A 207 -10.94 0.49 14.56
CA PRO A 207 -10.48 -0.54 13.65
C PRO A 207 -10.80 -0.29 12.17
N HIS A 208 -11.99 0.22 11.85
CA HIS A 208 -12.34 0.54 10.45
C HIS A 208 -11.55 1.75 9.93
N ALA A 209 -11.41 2.79 10.77
CA ALA A 209 -10.57 3.93 10.43
C ALA A 209 -9.13 3.51 10.16
N ALA A 210 -8.57 2.60 10.98
CA ALA A 210 -7.23 2.05 10.80
C ALA A 210 -7.09 1.33 9.45
N ILE A 211 -8.00 0.40 9.11
CA ILE A 211 -7.96 -0.32 7.83
C ILE A 211 -7.98 0.65 6.65
N GLY A 212 -8.80 1.70 6.71
CA GLY A 212 -8.92 2.69 5.65
C GLY A 212 -7.62 3.46 5.42
N ILE A 213 -7.03 4.02 6.47
CA ILE A 213 -5.80 4.81 6.34
C ILE A 213 -4.57 3.96 6.07
N ASP A 214 -4.55 2.71 6.56
CA ASP A 214 -3.45 1.77 6.32
C ASP A 214 -3.40 1.32 4.85
N ALA A 215 -4.55 1.15 4.21
CA ALA A 215 -4.61 0.85 2.77
C ALA A 215 -3.95 1.95 1.92
N TYR A 216 -4.08 3.23 2.30
CA TYR A 216 -3.37 4.30 1.61
C TYR A 216 -1.85 4.23 1.82
N ALA A 217 -1.43 3.81 3.02
CA ALA A 217 -0.01 3.60 3.32
C ALA A 217 0.58 2.46 2.49
N ASP A 218 -0.14 1.35 2.36
CA ASP A 218 0.25 0.20 1.53
C ASP A 218 0.44 0.60 0.06
N LEU A 219 -0.53 1.37 -0.47
CA LEU A 219 -0.44 1.90 -1.83
C LEU A 219 0.79 2.81 -2.00
N CYS A 220 0.98 3.76 -1.09
CA CYS A 220 2.11 4.68 -1.13
C CYS A 220 3.45 3.95 -1.03
N GLN A 221 3.55 2.93 -0.15
CA GLN A 221 4.77 2.15 0.01
C GLN A 221 5.07 1.31 -1.23
N ALA A 222 4.06 0.68 -1.82
CA ALA A 222 4.24 -0.08 -3.05
C ALA A 222 4.74 0.81 -4.20
N LEU A 223 4.16 1.98 -4.37
CA LEU A 223 4.59 2.94 -5.38
C LEU A 223 5.97 3.52 -5.09
N TRP A 224 6.29 3.79 -3.81
CA TRP A 224 7.65 4.16 -3.42
C TRP A 224 8.67 3.11 -3.84
N ASN A 225 8.35 1.82 -3.68
CA ASN A 225 9.21 0.72 -4.11
C ASN A 225 9.37 0.66 -5.65
N GLN A 226 8.44 1.27 -6.40
CA GLN A 226 8.52 1.45 -7.85
C GLN A 226 9.17 2.79 -8.26
N GLY A 227 9.65 3.60 -7.30
CA GLY A 227 10.30 4.88 -7.54
C GLY A 227 9.35 6.08 -7.64
N LEU A 228 8.08 5.93 -7.25
CA LEU A 228 7.08 7.00 -7.27
C LEU A 228 6.66 7.40 -5.84
N ASP A 229 6.94 8.66 -5.47
CA ASP A 229 6.57 9.19 -4.15
C ASP A 229 5.12 9.69 -4.13
N MET A 230 4.20 8.81 -3.71
CA MET A 230 2.79 9.17 -3.49
C MET A 230 2.50 9.59 -2.05
N TYR A 231 3.44 9.45 -1.13
CA TYR A 231 3.30 9.96 0.22
C TYR A 231 3.15 11.49 0.28
N ALA A 232 3.83 12.19 -0.63
CA ALA A 232 3.77 13.65 -0.70
C ALA A 232 2.45 14.22 -1.27
N TYR A 233 1.57 13.35 -1.80
CA TYR A 233 0.34 13.79 -2.45
C TYR A 233 -0.56 14.59 -1.50
N GLU A 234 -1.22 15.66 -2.03
CA GLU A 234 -2.09 16.59 -1.28
C GLU A 234 -1.41 17.13 0.00
N ASP A 235 -0.19 17.63 -0.15
CA ASP A 235 0.58 18.20 0.95
C ASP A 235 0.67 17.26 2.16
N ASN A 236 1.12 16.03 1.88
CA ASN A 236 1.27 14.97 2.87
C ASN A 236 -0.04 14.62 3.60
N LEU A 237 -1.17 14.56 2.89
CA LEU A 237 -2.48 14.28 3.48
C LEU A 237 -2.51 12.98 4.27
N LEU A 238 -1.76 11.96 3.81
CA LEU A 238 -1.64 10.69 4.53
C LEU A 238 -1.02 10.88 5.93
N LEU A 239 0.05 11.68 6.06
CA LEU A 239 0.63 12.01 7.36
C LEU A 239 -0.38 12.70 8.27
N LYS A 240 -1.14 13.65 7.72
CA LYS A 240 -2.18 14.36 8.50
C LYS A 240 -3.23 13.39 9.03
N GLY A 241 -3.62 12.39 8.23
CA GLY A 241 -4.53 11.31 8.65
C GLY A 241 -3.95 10.46 9.78
N PHE A 242 -2.69 10.05 9.69
CA PHE A 242 -2.02 9.29 10.74
C PHE A 242 -1.83 10.10 12.03
N GLU A 243 -1.44 11.37 11.93
CA GLU A 243 -1.31 12.28 13.09
C GLU A 243 -2.67 12.49 13.78
N TYR A 244 -3.74 12.70 13.01
CA TYR A 244 -5.08 12.84 13.56
C TYR A 244 -5.52 11.56 14.29
N TYR A 245 -5.36 10.40 13.65
CA TYR A 245 -5.68 9.10 14.24
C TYR A 245 -4.88 8.86 15.53
N ALA A 246 -3.57 9.09 15.49
CA ALA A 246 -2.68 8.90 16.62
C ALA A 246 -3.06 9.86 17.78
N ARG A 247 -3.30 11.11 17.46
CA ARG A 247 -3.70 12.13 18.45
C ARG A 247 -4.95 11.71 19.21
N PHE A 248 -6.00 11.27 18.50
CA PHE A 248 -7.23 10.82 19.15
C PHE A 248 -7.04 9.56 20.01
N ASN A 249 -6.31 8.58 19.50
CA ASN A 249 -6.10 7.30 20.21
C ASN A 249 -5.10 7.40 21.37
N LEU A 250 -4.32 8.46 21.43
CA LEU A 250 -3.49 8.86 22.58
C LEU A 250 -4.27 9.73 23.58
N GLU A 251 -5.60 9.83 23.43
CA GLU A 251 -6.50 10.58 24.32
C GLU A 251 -6.31 12.10 24.33
N HIS A 252 -5.75 12.64 23.24
CA HIS A 252 -5.69 14.09 23.05
C HIS A 252 -6.92 14.59 22.31
N PRO A 253 -7.39 15.81 22.59
CA PRO A 253 -8.51 16.42 21.87
C PRO A 253 -8.21 16.55 20.37
N VAL A 254 -9.19 16.24 19.54
CA VAL A 254 -9.19 16.50 18.10
C VAL A 254 -10.37 17.37 17.71
N ASP A 255 -10.18 18.24 16.73
CA ASP A 255 -11.29 18.97 16.12
C ASP A 255 -12.08 17.99 15.27
N TRP A 256 -13.39 17.95 15.47
CA TRP A 256 -14.28 17.05 14.73
C TRP A 256 -15.31 17.84 13.94
N THR A 257 -15.33 17.62 12.65
CA THR A 257 -16.42 18.07 11.79
C THR A 257 -17.35 16.89 11.54
N PRO A 258 -18.65 16.97 11.90
CA PRO A 258 -19.61 15.91 11.65
C PRO A 258 -19.67 15.54 10.17
N ILE A 259 -19.74 14.23 9.89
CA ILE A 259 -19.71 13.69 8.53
C ILE A 259 -21.05 13.04 8.22
N ASP A 260 -21.62 13.42 7.07
CA ASP A 260 -22.63 12.67 6.33
C ASP A 260 -21.95 12.13 5.07
N TYR A 261 -21.36 10.95 5.18
CA TYR A 261 -20.54 10.39 4.13
C TYR A 261 -21.40 9.89 2.96
N HIS A 262 -21.47 10.69 1.89
CA HIS A 262 -22.23 10.44 0.65
C HIS A 262 -23.71 10.09 0.84
N GLY A 263 -24.37 10.63 1.87
CA GLY A 263 -25.78 10.34 2.16
C GLY A 263 -26.02 8.93 2.70
N HIS A 264 -24.98 8.24 3.15
CA HIS A 264 -25.13 7.01 3.90
C HIS A 264 -25.93 7.25 5.18
N LYS A 265 -26.70 6.25 5.63
CA LYS A 265 -27.54 6.31 6.84
C LYS A 265 -26.79 6.62 8.13
N PHE A 266 -25.47 6.74 8.06
CA PHE A 266 -24.61 6.93 9.21
C PHE A 266 -24.09 8.35 9.24
N TYR A 267 -24.70 9.16 10.09
CA TYR A 267 -24.20 10.45 10.49
C TYR A 267 -23.32 10.27 11.73
N TYR A 268 -22.07 10.70 11.63
CA TYR A 268 -21.12 10.63 12.73
C TYR A 268 -20.95 12.00 13.39
N PRO A 269 -21.64 12.25 14.53
CA PRO A 269 -21.57 13.55 15.21
C PRO A 269 -20.26 13.77 15.98
N ALA A 270 -19.54 12.69 16.27
CA ALA A 270 -18.29 12.70 17.04
C ALA A 270 -17.43 11.49 16.68
N PRO A 271 -16.09 11.53 16.93
CA PRO A 271 -15.26 10.36 16.84
C PRO A 271 -15.68 9.30 17.87
N SER A 272 -15.53 8.03 17.50
CA SER A 272 -15.99 6.90 18.32
C SER A 272 -14.84 6.01 18.76
N ASN A 273 -14.83 5.66 20.05
CA ASN A 273 -13.92 4.66 20.62
C ASN A 273 -14.49 3.23 20.54
N ASN A 274 -15.72 3.06 20.06
CA ASN A 274 -16.34 1.77 19.98
C ASN A 274 -15.67 0.90 18.92
N ALA A 275 -15.60 -0.39 19.20
CA ALA A 275 -15.22 -1.40 18.24
C ALA A 275 -16.33 -2.45 18.17
N PRO A 276 -16.59 -3.04 16.99
CA PRO A 276 -17.47 -4.19 16.90
C PRO A 276 -16.97 -5.33 17.80
N SER A 277 -17.88 -6.12 18.36
CA SER A 277 -17.51 -7.27 19.21
C SER A 277 -16.63 -8.31 18.49
N SER A 278 -16.69 -8.33 17.17
CA SER A 278 -15.88 -9.21 16.31
C SER A 278 -14.47 -8.67 15.99
N MET A 279 -14.18 -7.41 16.35
CA MET A 279 -12.88 -6.79 16.10
C MET A 279 -12.30 -6.32 17.43
N PRO A 280 -11.08 -6.73 17.78
CA PRO A 280 -10.42 -6.18 18.96
C PRO A 280 -10.29 -4.66 18.82
N ASN A 281 -10.44 -3.96 19.94
CA ASN A 281 -10.24 -2.51 19.96
C ASN A 281 -8.72 -2.21 19.80
N ASN A 282 -8.24 -2.32 18.58
CA ASN A 282 -6.86 -1.98 18.26
C ASN A 282 -6.77 -0.48 18.01
N ARG A 283 -6.33 0.25 19.03
CA ARG A 283 -6.16 1.70 19.02
C ARG A 283 -4.75 2.14 18.62
N ILE A 284 -3.86 1.17 18.38
CA ILE A 284 -2.49 1.43 18.02
C ILE A 284 -2.32 1.08 16.55
N LEU A 285 -2.31 2.10 15.72
CA LEU A 285 -1.89 2.03 14.33
C LEU A 285 -0.51 2.68 14.22
N ALA A 286 0.51 1.87 14.33
CA ALA A 286 1.90 2.29 14.21
C ALA A 286 2.48 1.71 12.92
N ASN A 287 2.32 2.43 11.82
CA ASN A 287 2.84 2.04 10.51
C ASN A 287 4.29 2.54 10.37
N GLU A 288 5.24 1.62 10.39
CA GLU A 288 6.66 1.93 10.31
C GLU A 288 7.05 2.53 8.96
N ALA A 289 6.45 2.08 7.86
CA ALA A 289 6.74 2.63 6.54
C ALA A 289 6.36 4.13 6.48
N VAL A 290 5.20 4.48 7.01
CA VAL A 290 4.74 5.87 7.10
C VAL A 290 5.67 6.69 8.00
N TYR A 291 5.99 6.17 9.20
CA TYR A 291 6.87 6.86 10.14
C TYR A 291 8.25 7.13 9.53
N HIS A 292 8.89 6.09 9.00
CA HIS A 292 10.23 6.22 8.41
C HIS A 292 10.24 7.10 7.17
N HIS A 293 9.20 7.05 6.36
CA HIS A 293 9.12 7.93 5.19
C HIS A 293 9.07 9.40 5.62
N TYR A 294 8.12 9.77 6.47
CA TYR A 294 7.92 11.18 6.79
C TYR A 294 8.93 11.73 7.79
N VAL A 295 9.25 10.97 8.83
CA VAL A 295 10.12 11.45 9.91
C VAL A 295 11.59 11.27 9.55
N ASP A 296 12.02 10.06 9.28
CA ASP A 296 13.44 9.78 9.12
C ASP A 296 13.96 10.21 7.74
N ARG A 297 13.16 10.01 6.69
CA ARG A 297 13.56 10.30 5.30
C ARG A 297 13.30 11.75 4.90
N LYS A 298 12.14 12.29 5.24
CA LYS A 298 11.74 13.66 4.88
C LYS A 298 12.00 14.69 5.97
N GLY A 299 12.32 14.26 7.21
CA GLY A 299 12.58 15.15 8.34
C GLY A 299 11.35 15.93 8.82
N LEU A 300 10.13 15.46 8.53
CA LEU A 300 8.91 16.11 8.97
C LEU A 300 8.60 15.80 10.43
N ASP A 301 7.96 16.74 11.12
CA ASP A 301 7.54 16.52 12.50
C ASP A 301 6.21 15.76 12.55
N ALA A 302 6.17 14.67 13.31
CA ALA A 302 5.03 13.81 13.51
C ALA A 302 4.94 13.37 14.98
N PRO A 303 4.60 14.29 15.89
CA PRO A 303 4.71 14.04 17.32
C PRO A 303 3.76 12.94 17.83
N TYR A 304 2.55 12.86 17.32
CA TYR A 304 1.59 11.86 17.77
C TYR A 304 1.89 10.48 17.17
N LEU A 305 2.23 10.39 15.89
CA LEU A 305 2.67 9.14 15.28
C LEU A 305 3.94 8.61 15.97
N ARG A 306 4.91 9.50 16.28
CA ARG A 306 6.11 9.14 17.04
C ARG A 306 5.78 8.62 18.45
N ALA A 307 4.80 9.22 19.12
CA ALA A 307 4.36 8.75 20.44
C ALA A 307 3.66 7.39 20.33
N MET A 308 2.84 7.19 19.31
CA MET A 308 2.15 5.92 19.05
C MET A 308 3.13 4.79 18.69
N MET A 309 4.17 5.08 17.89
CA MET A 309 5.24 4.13 17.59
C MET A 309 5.93 3.58 18.85
N LYS A 310 6.06 4.38 19.90
CA LYS A 310 6.63 3.92 21.18
C LYS A 310 5.75 2.96 21.96
N LEU A 311 4.46 2.93 21.66
CA LEU A 311 3.50 2.00 22.29
C LEU A 311 3.41 0.68 21.51
N LYS A 312 4.00 0.64 20.32
CA LYS A 312 3.99 -0.56 19.48
C LYS A 312 4.81 -1.65 20.15
N ASN A 313 4.16 -2.75 20.48
CA ASN A 313 4.87 -3.99 20.70
C ASN A 313 5.37 -4.50 19.35
N VAL A 314 6.52 -5.14 19.33
CA VAL A 314 7.04 -5.79 18.12
C VAL A 314 5.92 -6.58 17.45
N GLU A 315 5.54 -6.21 16.23
CA GLU A 315 4.53 -6.94 15.47
C GLU A 315 5.03 -8.33 15.17
N VAL A 316 4.39 -9.27 15.83
CA VAL A 316 4.80 -10.68 15.81
C VAL A 316 4.17 -11.43 14.63
N LEU A 317 3.10 -10.90 14.04
CA LEU A 317 2.19 -11.69 13.22
C LEU A 317 2.21 -11.35 11.74
N THR A 318 2.82 -10.27 11.35
CA THR A 318 2.95 -9.91 9.94
C THR A 318 4.42 -9.94 9.56
N GLY A 319 4.80 -10.82 8.65
CA GLY A 319 6.16 -10.84 8.11
C GLY A 319 6.60 -9.49 7.52
N MET A 320 5.66 -8.59 7.30
CA MET A 320 5.84 -7.21 6.83
C MET A 320 6.71 -6.36 7.76
N MET A 321 6.67 -6.59 9.07
CA MET A 321 7.54 -5.87 10.01
C MET A 321 9.02 -5.94 9.65
N TYR A 322 9.44 -6.98 8.94
CA TYR A 322 10.83 -7.11 8.52
C TYR A 322 11.19 -6.19 7.36
N THR A 323 10.20 -5.79 6.59
CA THR A 323 10.39 -4.87 5.47
C THR A 323 10.43 -3.43 5.97
N TYR A 324 9.71 -3.12 7.03
CA TYR A 324 9.47 -1.75 7.51
C TYR A 324 10.18 -1.40 8.82
N SER A 325 10.71 -2.38 9.56
CA SER A 325 11.27 -2.16 10.90
C SER A 325 12.70 -1.64 10.91
N ASP A 326 13.07 -0.81 9.95
CA ASP A 326 14.36 -0.13 9.98
C ASP A 326 14.26 1.22 10.68
N THR A 327 14.68 1.24 11.93
CA THR A 327 14.74 2.46 12.73
C THR A 327 16.04 3.24 12.55
N THR A 328 17.03 2.69 11.85
CA THR A 328 18.41 3.20 11.96
C THR A 328 19.06 3.55 10.64
N THR A 329 18.58 3.03 9.53
CA THR A 329 19.20 3.32 8.24
C THR A 329 18.31 4.20 7.39
N ALA A 330 18.90 5.27 6.92
CA ALA A 330 18.42 5.85 5.70
C ALA A 330 18.17 4.71 4.71
N TYR A 331 16.94 4.49 4.33
CA TYR A 331 16.64 3.73 3.12
C TYR A 331 17.63 4.19 2.06
N VAL A 332 18.17 3.27 1.29
CA VAL A 332 18.87 3.68 0.07
C VAL A 332 17.91 4.62 -0.62
N SER A 333 18.17 5.90 -0.56
CA SER A 333 17.36 6.87 -1.26
C SER A 333 17.39 6.44 -2.71
N PHE A 334 16.28 5.93 -3.23
CA PHE A 334 16.11 6.07 -4.66
C PHE A 334 16.27 7.55 -4.89
N PRO A 335 17.17 7.97 -5.76
CA PRO A 335 17.31 9.39 -6.00
C PRO A 335 15.92 9.88 -6.37
N VAL A 336 15.33 10.70 -5.52
CA VAL A 336 14.19 11.52 -5.94
C VAL A 336 14.72 12.23 -7.16
N PRO A 337 14.07 12.10 -8.34
CA PRO A 337 14.54 12.82 -9.51
C PRO A 337 14.76 14.27 -9.06
N PRO A 338 15.95 14.85 -9.23
CA PRO A 338 16.18 16.22 -8.85
C PRO A 338 15.12 17.08 -9.53
N ILE A 339 14.62 18.07 -8.82
CA ILE A 339 13.75 19.09 -9.43
C ILE A 339 14.53 19.63 -10.64
N PRO A 340 13.89 19.69 -11.83
CA PRO A 340 14.57 20.22 -12.99
C PRO A 340 15.19 21.58 -12.66
N GLU A 341 16.50 21.69 -12.82
CA GLU A 341 17.21 22.96 -12.60
C GLU A 341 17.09 23.84 -13.83
N ASP A 342 17.32 25.12 -13.67
CA ASP A 342 17.31 26.10 -14.75
C ASP A 342 16.01 26.15 -15.59
N VAL A 343 14.85 25.91 -14.95
CA VAL A 343 13.58 26.07 -15.67
C VAL A 343 13.39 27.49 -16.14
N LYS A 344 13.34 27.66 -17.45
CA LYS A 344 13.09 28.95 -18.12
C LYS A 344 11.70 28.96 -18.72
N VAL A 345 10.96 30.00 -18.44
CA VAL A 345 9.63 30.24 -19.01
C VAL A 345 9.70 31.44 -19.92
N THR A 346 9.41 31.26 -21.19
CA THR A 346 9.34 32.35 -22.18
C THR A 346 7.92 32.44 -22.72
N GLY A 347 7.27 33.60 -22.53
CA GLY A 347 5.91 33.84 -23.00
C GLY A 347 5.84 34.76 -24.18
N SER A 348 4.98 34.45 -25.13
CA SER A 348 4.55 35.34 -26.21
C SER A 348 3.02 35.29 -26.35
N ILE A 349 2.45 36.15 -27.21
CA ILE A 349 0.99 36.16 -27.40
C ILE A 349 0.53 34.78 -27.90
N GLY A 350 -0.23 34.08 -27.06
CA GLY A 350 -0.80 32.77 -27.37
C GLY A 350 0.19 31.59 -27.29
N ARG A 351 1.39 31.79 -26.71
CA ARG A 351 2.36 30.72 -26.56
C ARG A 351 3.21 30.88 -25.31
N ILE A 352 3.46 29.76 -24.63
CA ILE A 352 4.42 29.65 -23.54
C ILE A 352 5.42 28.54 -23.92
N ASP A 353 6.70 28.89 -23.92
CA ASP A 353 7.79 27.93 -24.07
C ASP A 353 8.45 27.70 -22.72
N LEU A 354 8.70 26.43 -22.41
CA LEU A 354 9.40 25.98 -21.22
C LEU A 354 10.66 25.23 -21.64
N ASP A 355 11.79 25.63 -21.06
CA ASP A 355 13.05 24.92 -21.17
C ASP A 355 13.56 24.58 -19.79
N TRP A 356 14.16 23.43 -19.61
CA TRP A 356 14.80 23.02 -18.35
C TRP A 356 16.03 22.17 -18.61
N ALA A 357 16.95 22.11 -17.65
CA ALA A 357 18.06 21.18 -17.70
C ALA A 357 17.57 19.75 -17.40
N SER A 358 18.11 18.76 -18.13
CA SER A 358 17.85 17.36 -17.81
C SER A 358 18.39 17.04 -16.41
N ALA A 359 17.66 16.22 -15.65
CA ALA A 359 18.13 15.75 -14.36
C ALA A 359 19.45 14.98 -14.51
N GLU A 360 20.44 15.24 -13.64
CA GLU A 360 21.70 14.50 -13.66
C GLU A 360 21.47 13.01 -13.36
N GLY A 361 21.98 12.14 -14.23
CA GLY A 361 21.82 10.68 -14.15
C GLY A 361 20.50 10.17 -14.76
N ASP A 362 20.38 8.87 -14.92
CA ASP A 362 19.17 8.18 -15.44
C ASP A 362 18.10 7.99 -14.37
N VAL A 363 17.77 9.06 -13.63
CA VAL A 363 16.85 8.99 -12.49
C VAL A 363 15.44 9.49 -12.79
N ALA A 364 15.25 10.23 -13.87
CA ALA A 364 13.93 10.68 -14.29
C ALA A 364 13.40 9.80 -15.44
N ASN A 365 12.24 9.19 -15.23
CA ASN A 365 11.58 8.39 -16.29
C ASN A 365 10.83 9.27 -17.28
N GLY A 366 10.70 10.56 -17.01
CA GLY A 366 10.03 11.53 -17.85
C GLY A 366 9.65 12.79 -17.09
N TYR A 367 8.90 13.65 -17.76
CA TYR A 367 8.43 14.92 -17.21
C TYR A 367 6.96 15.12 -17.53
N ASP A 368 6.22 15.61 -16.54
CA ASP A 368 4.86 16.11 -16.71
C ASP A 368 4.85 17.63 -16.58
N VAL A 369 4.32 18.30 -17.59
CA VAL A 369 4.07 19.73 -17.53
C VAL A 369 2.62 19.96 -17.16
N GLN A 370 2.41 20.69 -16.07
CA GLN A 370 1.10 21.04 -15.58
C GLN A 370 0.89 22.55 -15.58
N ARG A 371 -0.33 22.98 -15.81
CA ARG A 371 -0.72 24.39 -15.69
C ARG A 371 -1.85 24.55 -14.68
N SER A 372 -1.90 25.72 -14.05
CA SER A 372 -3.02 26.16 -13.24
C SER A 372 -3.26 27.67 -13.40
N VAL A 373 -4.46 28.10 -13.12
CA VAL A 373 -4.81 29.53 -12.99
C VAL A 373 -4.60 30.04 -11.55
N SER A 374 -4.24 29.16 -10.63
CA SER A 374 -3.95 29.44 -9.22
C SER A 374 -2.59 28.87 -8.85
N SER A 375 -1.86 29.51 -7.94
CA SER A 375 -0.55 29.04 -7.48
C SER A 375 -0.60 27.73 -6.69
N ASP A 376 -1.75 27.40 -6.10
CA ASP A 376 -1.83 26.40 -5.02
C ASP A 376 -2.73 25.21 -5.36
N ASN A 377 -3.54 25.28 -6.42
CA ASN A 377 -4.47 24.19 -6.79
C ASN A 377 -4.90 24.27 -8.27
N GLY A 378 -5.66 23.27 -8.70
CA GLY A 378 -6.27 23.24 -10.05
C GLY A 378 -5.25 22.99 -11.16
N PHE A 379 -4.18 22.26 -10.89
CA PHE A 379 -3.19 21.89 -11.89
C PHE A 379 -3.76 20.84 -12.85
N GLU A 380 -3.61 21.11 -14.15
CA GLU A 380 -3.95 20.20 -15.23
C GLU A 380 -2.71 19.81 -15.98
N THR A 381 -2.47 18.51 -16.22
CA THR A 381 -1.39 18.05 -17.07
C THR A 381 -1.68 18.43 -18.52
N VAL A 382 -0.79 19.22 -19.10
CA VAL A 382 -0.89 19.72 -20.49
C VAL A 382 0.14 19.05 -21.41
N GLY A 383 1.08 18.29 -20.86
CA GLY A 383 2.03 17.48 -21.61
C GLY A 383 2.75 16.49 -20.73
N SER A 384 3.02 15.29 -21.27
CA SER A 384 3.78 14.22 -20.61
C SER A 384 4.78 13.63 -21.58
N TRP A 385 5.99 13.37 -21.12
CA TRP A 385 7.05 12.74 -21.91
C TRP A 385 7.74 11.66 -21.13
N SER A 386 8.07 10.57 -21.80
CA SER A 386 8.90 9.51 -21.26
C SER A 386 10.37 9.75 -21.59
N GLY A 387 11.24 9.45 -20.62
CA GLY A 387 12.69 9.60 -20.75
C GLY A 387 13.21 10.97 -20.32
N ASN A 388 14.47 10.99 -19.93
CA ASN A 388 15.14 12.17 -19.35
C ASN A 388 15.70 13.15 -20.40
N ALA A 389 15.62 12.80 -21.69
CA ALA A 389 16.24 13.58 -22.77
C ALA A 389 15.38 14.75 -23.29
N THR A 390 14.08 14.78 -22.98
CA THR A 390 13.20 15.85 -23.42
C THR A 390 13.22 16.98 -22.39
N THR A 391 13.70 18.14 -22.82
CA THR A 391 13.90 19.33 -21.97
C THR A 391 13.20 20.58 -22.50
N GLU A 392 12.30 20.42 -23.44
CA GLU A 392 11.57 21.53 -24.08
C GLU A 392 10.06 21.20 -24.18
N PHE A 393 9.24 22.20 -23.93
CA PHE A 393 7.80 22.14 -24.11
C PHE A 393 7.24 23.45 -24.62
N ALA A 394 6.37 23.42 -25.60
CA ALA A 394 5.64 24.56 -26.10
C ALA A 394 4.13 24.36 -25.98
N TYR A 395 3.46 25.29 -25.30
CA TYR A 395 2.00 25.32 -25.15
C TYR A 395 1.44 26.50 -25.97
N GLN A 396 0.45 26.22 -26.82
CA GLN A 396 -0.24 27.21 -27.68
C GLN A 396 -1.66 27.47 -27.17
#